data_990285707e89ab963865536473d34cbd
#
_entry.id   990285707e89ab963865536473d34cbd
#
_cell.length_a   1.000
_cell.length_b   1.000
_cell.length_c   1.000
_cell.angle_alpha   90.00
_cell.angle_beta   90.00
_cell.angle_gamma   90.00
#
_symmetry.space_group_name_H-M   'P 1'
#
loop_
_entity.id
_entity.type
_entity.pdbx_description
1 polymer ?
#
loop_
_entity_poly.entity_id
_entity_poly.type
_entity_poly.pdbx_seq_one_letter_code
_entity_poly.pdbx_strand_id
1 'polypeptide(L)'
;MAKIFIFLWAITLCLLFGGCGAGSIYGPGYYSETKVGSDVRRVTFRGGDHPMTGDLCLLRCAEVTLESGNAYFQVVDSESGSSIDQVPSAYPFHRHYHMDDPFLRDIAFVTKTIRLLATEAETGFSYDAKEVRNSMRQKYEIE
;
A
#
# COMPACT_ATOMS: atom_id res chain seq x y z
N MET A 1 22.78 42.49 18.34
CA MET A 1 23.25 41.20 17.81
C MET A 1 22.40 40.04 18.34
N ALA A 2 22.04 39.98 19.61
CA ALA A 2 21.19 38.86 20.14
C ALA A 2 19.79 38.71 19.49
N LYS A 3 19.13 39.82 19.13
CA LYS A 3 17.78 39.75 18.49
C LYS A 3 17.78 39.17 17.07
N ILE A 4 18.87 39.30 16.34
CA ILE A 4 19.06 38.77 14.98
C ILE A 4 19.24 37.25 15.06
N PHE A 5 19.94 36.73 16.06
CA PHE A 5 20.14 35.30 16.28
C PHE A 5 18.85 34.58 16.64
N ILE A 6 17.97 35.22 17.45
CA ILE A 6 16.67 34.65 17.82
C ILE A 6 15.74 34.56 16.60
N PHE A 7 15.79 35.56 15.70
CA PHE A 7 14.96 35.55 14.48
C PHE A 7 15.44 34.50 13.46
N LEU A 8 16.74 34.31 13.32
CA LEU A 8 17.27 33.22 12.47
C LEU A 8 16.92 31.84 13.01
N TRP A 9 16.95 31.65 14.32
CA TRP A 9 16.60 30.37 14.95
C TRP A 9 15.10 30.02 14.80
N ALA A 10 14.23 31.03 14.89
CA ALA A 10 12.80 30.85 14.67
C ALA A 10 12.45 30.48 13.23
N ILE A 11 13.14 31.06 12.22
CA ILE A 11 12.97 30.73 10.80
C ILE A 11 13.43 29.30 10.50
N THR A 12 14.56 28.89 11.07
CA THR A 12 15.09 27.54 10.89
C THR A 12 14.17 26.47 11.50
N LEU A 13 13.54 26.77 12.64
CA LEU A 13 12.59 25.87 13.30
C LEU A 13 11.28 25.73 12.50
N CYS A 14 10.79 26.78 11.85
CA CYS A 14 9.60 26.72 10.99
C CYS A 14 9.82 25.88 9.71
N LEU A 15 11.03 25.83 9.18
CA LEU A 15 11.36 25.03 8.00
C LEU A 15 11.41 23.52 8.30
N LEU A 16 11.59 23.13 9.57
CA LEU A 16 11.61 21.73 9.98
C LEU A 16 10.21 21.12 10.18
N PHE A 17 9.15 21.95 10.30
CA PHE A 17 7.77 21.50 10.47
C PHE A 17 6.90 21.66 9.22
N GLY A 18 7.45 22.10 8.11
CA GLY A 18 6.76 22.33 6.84
C GLY A 18 6.51 21.09 5.99
N GLY A 19 6.47 19.90 6.56
CA GLY A 19 6.04 18.69 5.89
C GLY A 19 4.52 18.61 5.81
N CYS A 20 3.86 19.34 4.91
CA CYS A 20 2.53 18.99 4.43
C CYS A 20 2.66 17.66 3.67
N GLY A 21 2.52 16.53 4.37
CA GLY A 21 2.40 15.23 3.76
C GLY A 21 1.13 15.19 2.92
N ALA A 22 1.25 15.33 1.61
CA ALA A 22 0.23 14.80 0.71
C ALA A 22 0.00 13.35 1.14
N GLY A 23 -1.26 12.97 1.41
CA GLY A 23 -1.57 11.64 1.93
C GLY A 23 -0.95 10.58 1.03
N SER A 24 -0.05 9.78 1.57
CA SER A 24 0.61 8.72 0.81
C SER A 24 -0.44 7.75 0.29
N ILE A 25 -0.38 7.43 -1.00
CA ILE A 25 -1.22 6.40 -1.63
C ILE A 25 -0.81 4.98 -1.20
N TYR A 26 0.29 4.88 -0.45
CA TYR A 26 0.88 3.63 -0.02
C TYR A 26 1.36 3.75 1.44
N GLY A 27 0.91 2.83 2.29
CA GLY A 27 1.28 2.81 3.70
C GLY A 27 0.56 1.70 4.48
N PRO A 28 0.89 1.52 5.76
CA PRO A 28 0.38 0.42 6.58
C PRO A 28 -1.16 0.34 6.70
N GLY A 29 -1.87 1.45 6.47
CA GLY A 29 -3.33 1.46 6.49
C GLY A 29 -4.00 0.86 5.26
N TYR A 30 -3.24 0.67 4.17
CA TYR A 30 -3.77 0.19 2.90
C TYR A 30 -3.54 -1.30 2.65
N TYR A 31 -2.63 -1.93 3.39
CA TYR A 31 -2.32 -3.34 3.19
C TYR A 31 -2.36 -4.15 4.48
N SER A 32 -2.61 -5.43 4.31
CA SER A 32 -2.49 -6.43 5.36
C SER A 32 -1.77 -7.65 4.84
N GLU A 33 -1.07 -8.34 5.72
CA GLU A 33 -0.38 -9.59 5.38
C GLU A 33 -0.71 -10.68 6.40
N THR A 34 -0.77 -11.91 5.92
CA THR A 34 -1.00 -13.10 6.72
C THR A 34 -0.01 -14.18 6.33
N LYS A 35 0.68 -14.74 7.32
CA LYS A 35 1.51 -15.92 7.14
C LYS A 35 0.63 -17.16 7.05
N VAL A 36 0.58 -17.78 5.87
CA VAL A 36 -0.24 -18.98 5.60
C VAL A 36 0.60 -20.25 5.78
N GLY A 37 1.91 -20.16 5.55
CA GLY A 37 2.85 -21.28 5.67
C GLY A 37 4.26 -20.80 5.97
N SER A 38 5.24 -21.71 5.94
CA SER A 38 6.66 -21.36 6.13
C SER A 38 7.14 -20.37 5.09
N ASP A 39 6.81 -20.64 3.84
CA ASP A 39 7.20 -19.94 2.62
C ASP A 39 6.03 -19.28 1.89
N VAL A 40 4.81 -19.33 2.46
CA VAL A 40 3.59 -18.80 1.84
C VAL A 40 3.07 -17.59 2.61
N ARG A 41 2.79 -16.51 1.90
CA ARG A 41 2.19 -15.29 2.42
C ARG A 41 0.95 -14.92 1.62
N ARG A 42 -0.04 -14.40 2.30
CA ARG A 42 -1.20 -13.75 1.68
C ARG A 42 -1.10 -12.26 1.96
N VAL A 43 -1.11 -11.45 0.89
CA VAL A 43 -1.02 -10.00 0.93
C VAL A 43 -2.28 -9.42 0.33
N THR A 44 -2.94 -8.53 1.06
CA THR A 44 -4.12 -7.80 0.58
C THR A 44 -3.80 -6.31 0.58
N PHE A 45 -4.09 -5.64 -0.52
CA PHE A 45 -4.05 -4.18 -0.64
C PHE A 45 -5.46 -3.66 -0.92
N ARG A 46 -5.82 -2.56 -0.25
CA ARG A 46 -7.12 -1.90 -0.39
C ARG A 46 -6.92 -0.43 -0.70
N GLY A 47 -7.71 0.08 -1.64
CA GLY A 47 -7.69 1.49 -2.03
C GLY A 47 -7.02 1.70 -3.38
N GLY A 48 -7.13 2.94 -3.89
CA GLY A 48 -6.75 3.28 -5.25
C GLY A 48 -7.76 2.80 -6.28
N ASP A 49 -7.45 3.08 -7.53
CA ASP A 49 -8.24 2.64 -8.67
C ASP A 49 -7.60 1.40 -9.31
N HIS A 50 -8.39 0.52 -9.91
CA HIS A 50 -7.86 -0.52 -10.78
C HIS A 50 -7.22 0.12 -12.03
N PRO A 51 -6.00 -0.21 -12.47
CA PRO A 51 -5.12 -1.31 -12.05
C PRO A 51 -4.14 -0.97 -10.93
N MET A 52 -4.10 0.30 -10.44
CA MET A 52 -3.15 0.76 -9.41
C MET A 52 -3.19 -0.13 -8.15
N THR A 53 -4.39 -0.53 -7.70
CA THR A 53 -4.56 -1.44 -6.55
C THR A 53 -3.78 -2.75 -6.74
N GLY A 54 -3.79 -3.30 -7.95
CA GLY A 54 -3.06 -4.53 -8.31
C GLY A 54 -1.55 -4.36 -8.27
N ASP A 55 -1.06 -3.24 -8.77
CA ASP A 55 0.35 -2.89 -8.79
C ASP A 55 0.90 -2.63 -7.39
N LEU A 56 0.15 -1.89 -6.56
CA LEU A 56 0.54 -1.62 -5.17
C LEU A 56 0.49 -2.89 -4.30
N CYS A 57 -0.45 -3.81 -4.58
CA CYS A 57 -0.43 -5.14 -3.99
C CYS A 57 0.83 -5.92 -4.38
N LEU A 58 1.24 -5.86 -5.65
CA LEU A 58 2.46 -6.50 -6.13
C LEU A 58 3.72 -5.88 -5.52
N LEU A 59 3.74 -4.55 -5.34
CA LEU A 59 4.80 -3.86 -4.61
C LEU A 59 4.93 -4.41 -3.18
N ARG A 60 3.81 -4.54 -2.44
CA ARG A 60 3.86 -5.09 -1.09
C ARG A 60 4.30 -6.55 -1.06
N CYS A 61 3.91 -7.37 -2.05
CA CYS A 61 4.42 -8.73 -2.20
C CYS A 61 5.96 -8.76 -2.33
N ALA A 62 6.52 -7.85 -3.11
CA ALA A 62 7.96 -7.73 -3.28
C ALA A 62 8.67 -7.30 -1.98
N GLU A 63 8.11 -6.33 -1.26
CA GLU A 63 8.65 -5.90 0.03
C GLU A 63 8.62 -7.01 1.08
N VAL A 64 7.50 -7.71 1.25
CA VAL A 64 7.36 -8.86 2.16
C VAL A 64 8.37 -9.97 1.82
N THR A 65 8.62 -10.18 0.54
CA THR A 65 9.62 -11.14 0.08
C THR A 65 11.02 -10.75 0.54
N LEU A 66 11.42 -9.50 0.33
CA LEU A 66 12.73 -8.99 0.74
C LEU A 66 12.86 -8.92 2.27
N GLU A 67 11.82 -8.51 2.99
CA GLU A 67 11.77 -8.49 4.45
C GLU A 67 11.91 -9.90 5.05
N SER A 68 11.45 -10.92 4.33
CA SER A 68 11.59 -12.33 4.69
C SER A 68 12.95 -12.93 4.34
N GLY A 69 13.88 -12.15 3.75
CA GLY A 69 15.22 -12.61 3.34
C GLY A 69 15.25 -13.41 2.05
N ASN A 70 14.18 -13.35 1.24
CA ASN A 70 14.09 -14.04 -0.05
C ASN A 70 14.29 -13.04 -1.19
N ALA A 71 14.76 -13.54 -2.35
CA ALA A 71 15.04 -12.71 -3.53
C ALA A 71 13.91 -12.75 -4.56
N TYR A 72 13.16 -13.84 -4.62
CA TYR A 72 12.12 -14.08 -5.62
C TYR A 72 10.80 -14.46 -4.95
N PHE A 73 9.71 -14.27 -5.69
CA PHE A 73 8.40 -14.80 -5.30
C PHE A 73 7.58 -15.23 -6.51
N GLN A 74 6.68 -16.15 -6.28
CA GLN A 74 5.73 -16.64 -7.26
C GLN A 74 4.32 -16.35 -6.76
N VAL A 75 3.48 -15.74 -7.59
CA VAL A 75 2.05 -15.56 -7.28
C VAL A 75 1.35 -16.88 -7.59
N VAL A 76 0.81 -17.53 -6.57
CA VAL A 76 0.12 -18.81 -6.70
C VAL A 76 -1.39 -18.67 -6.80
N ASP A 77 -1.92 -17.54 -6.30
CA ASP A 77 -3.34 -17.19 -6.37
C ASP A 77 -3.52 -15.67 -6.35
N SER A 78 -4.54 -15.17 -7.03
CA SER A 78 -4.86 -13.74 -7.08
C SER A 78 -6.37 -13.52 -7.15
N GLU A 79 -6.89 -12.77 -6.20
CA GLU A 79 -8.29 -12.36 -6.10
C GLU A 79 -8.37 -10.84 -6.17
N SER A 80 -9.34 -10.31 -6.90
CA SER A 80 -9.63 -8.87 -6.98
C SER A 80 -11.12 -8.62 -6.90
N GLY A 81 -11.49 -7.50 -6.33
CA GLY A 81 -12.88 -7.11 -6.18
C GLY A 81 -13.00 -5.70 -5.61
N SER A 82 -14.21 -5.37 -5.24
CA SER A 82 -14.51 -4.16 -4.48
C SER A 82 -15.31 -4.49 -3.22
N SER A 83 -15.13 -3.69 -2.20
CA SER A 83 -15.88 -3.75 -0.96
C SER A 83 -16.55 -2.41 -0.70
N ILE A 84 -17.83 -2.47 -0.33
CA ILE A 84 -18.55 -1.27 0.07
C ILE A 84 -18.17 -0.97 1.52
N ASP A 85 -17.54 0.18 1.74
CA ASP A 85 -17.25 0.69 3.07
C ASP A 85 -18.25 1.79 3.42
N GLN A 86 -18.90 1.67 4.58
CA GLN A 86 -19.82 2.68 5.07
C GLN A 86 -19.02 3.78 5.74
N VAL A 87 -19.02 4.97 5.18
CA VAL A 87 -18.54 6.15 5.88
C VAL A 87 -19.52 6.43 7.03
N PRO A 88 -19.08 6.51 8.30
CA PRO A 88 -19.96 6.83 9.42
C PRO A 88 -20.69 8.13 9.12
N SER A 89 -22.01 8.06 8.91
CA SER A 89 -22.84 9.23 8.73
C SER A 89 -22.96 9.96 10.07
N ALA A 90 -22.63 11.25 10.10
CA ALA A 90 -22.91 12.12 11.25
C ALA A 90 -24.42 12.32 11.50
N TYR A 91 -25.26 11.86 10.57
CA TYR A 91 -26.71 11.99 10.66
C TYR A 91 -27.38 10.63 10.85
N PRO A 92 -27.89 10.30 12.06
CA PRO A 92 -28.45 9.00 12.37
C PRO A 92 -29.80 8.68 11.69
N PHE A 93 -30.34 9.60 10.88
CA PHE A 93 -31.68 9.49 10.31
C PHE A 93 -31.73 9.08 8.81
N HIS A 94 -30.60 8.97 8.12
CA HIS A 94 -30.56 8.55 6.72
C HIS A 94 -30.26 7.05 6.59
N ARG A 95 -31.30 6.22 6.78
CA ARG A 95 -31.24 4.79 6.48
C ARG A 95 -31.91 4.49 5.13
N HIS A 96 -31.45 5.13 4.07
CA HIS A 96 -31.85 4.73 2.72
C HIS A 96 -30.62 4.14 2.02
N TYR A 97 -30.56 2.83 1.95
CA TYR A 97 -29.59 2.07 1.16
C TYR A 97 -29.94 2.20 -0.32
N HIS A 98 -29.64 3.34 -0.91
CA HIS A 98 -29.63 3.49 -2.35
C HIS A 98 -28.20 3.33 -2.85
N MET A 99 -27.99 2.69 -4.00
CA MET A 99 -26.66 2.52 -4.60
C MET A 99 -25.98 3.86 -4.93
N ASP A 100 -26.74 4.97 -4.91
CA ASP A 100 -26.25 6.34 -5.09
C ASP A 100 -26.05 7.09 -3.75
N ASP A 101 -25.94 6.37 -2.63
CA ASP A 101 -25.70 6.99 -1.32
C ASP A 101 -24.28 7.58 -1.28
N PRO A 102 -24.11 8.92 -1.10
CA PRO A 102 -22.80 9.56 -1.06
C PRO A 102 -21.94 9.10 0.11
N PHE A 103 -22.49 8.35 1.07
CA PHE A 103 -21.77 7.76 2.20
C PHE A 103 -21.28 6.34 1.93
N LEU A 104 -21.62 5.73 0.80
CA LEU A 104 -21.10 4.45 0.37
C LEU A 104 -19.87 4.69 -0.51
N ARG A 105 -18.74 4.12 -0.15
CA ARG A 105 -17.54 4.10 -0.96
C ARG A 105 -17.28 2.69 -1.45
N ASP A 106 -17.12 2.57 -2.75
CA ASP A 106 -16.62 1.36 -3.36
C ASP A 106 -15.10 1.39 -3.32
N ILE A 107 -14.51 0.52 -2.50
CA ILE A 107 -13.07 0.44 -2.32
C ILE A 107 -12.56 -0.81 -3.03
N ALA A 108 -11.75 -0.60 -4.05
CA ALA A 108 -11.06 -1.66 -4.74
C ALA A 108 -10.10 -2.41 -3.78
N PHE A 109 -10.03 -3.72 -3.91
CA PHE A 109 -9.03 -4.54 -3.23
C PHE A 109 -8.43 -5.58 -4.17
N VAL A 110 -7.20 -5.96 -3.88
CA VAL A 110 -6.51 -7.09 -4.49
C VAL A 110 -5.84 -7.90 -3.41
N THR A 111 -6.06 -9.20 -3.43
CA THR A 111 -5.36 -10.17 -2.58
C THR A 111 -4.51 -11.08 -3.44
N LYS A 112 -3.23 -11.23 -3.09
CA LYS A 112 -2.32 -12.17 -3.73
C LYS A 112 -1.77 -13.15 -2.70
N THR A 113 -1.81 -14.43 -3.03
CA THR A 113 -1.10 -15.46 -2.28
C THR A 113 0.21 -15.72 -3.00
N ILE A 114 1.32 -15.54 -2.30
CA ILE A 114 2.67 -15.67 -2.86
C ILE A 114 3.45 -16.79 -2.16
N ARG A 115 4.30 -17.47 -2.94
CA ARG A 115 5.33 -18.36 -2.43
C ARG A 115 6.66 -17.62 -2.46
N LEU A 116 7.38 -17.61 -1.35
CA LEU A 116 8.68 -16.99 -1.20
C LEU A 116 9.76 -17.97 -1.70
N LEU A 117 10.73 -17.46 -2.46
CA LEU A 117 11.80 -18.25 -3.05
C LEU A 117 13.15 -17.59 -2.82
N ALA A 118 14.15 -18.35 -2.39
CA ALA A 118 15.51 -17.85 -2.23
C ALA A 118 16.21 -17.64 -3.58
N THR A 119 15.89 -18.48 -4.57
CA THR A 119 16.42 -18.44 -5.93
C THR A 119 15.27 -18.38 -6.93
N GLU A 120 15.57 -18.04 -8.18
CA GLU A 120 14.60 -18.09 -9.26
C GLU A 120 13.96 -19.48 -9.39
N ALA A 121 12.66 -19.51 -9.71
CA ALA A 121 11.94 -20.77 -9.84
C ALA A 121 12.49 -21.60 -11.02
N GLU A 122 12.76 -22.86 -10.78
CA GLU A 122 13.19 -23.79 -11.85
C GLU A 122 12.07 -24.07 -12.86
N THR A 123 10.82 -23.97 -12.43
CA THR A 123 9.63 -24.15 -13.26
C THR A 123 8.60 -23.09 -12.97
N GLY A 124 7.98 -22.57 -14.04
CA GLY A 124 6.98 -21.51 -13.93
C GLY A 124 7.60 -20.12 -13.87
N PHE A 125 6.75 -19.11 -13.66
CA PHE A 125 7.17 -17.72 -13.62
C PHE A 125 7.40 -17.26 -12.18
N SER A 126 8.52 -16.60 -11.94
CA SER A 126 8.82 -15.93 -10.67
C SER A 126 9.20 -14.48 -10.89
N TYR A 127 8.88 -13.64 -9.92
CA TYR A 127 9.23 -12.22 -9.91
C TYR A 127 10.51 -12.01 -9.12
N ASP A 128 11.45 -11.23 -9.66
CA ASP A 128 12.54 -10.64 -8.87
C ASP A 128 11.96 -9.55 -7.96
N ALA A 129 12.03 -9.75 -6.65
CA ALA A 129 11.41 -8.85 -5.69
C ALA A 129 12.05 -7.46 -5.69
N LYS A 130 13.37 -7.37 -5.93
CA LYS A 130 14.08 -6.09 -5.98
C LYS A 130 13.69 -5.29 -7.22
N GLU A 131 13.58 -5.96 -8.36
CA GLU A 131 13.19 -5.33 -9.63
C GLU A 131 11.75 -4.82 -9.56
N VAL A 132 10.83 -5.65 -9.10
CA VAL A 132 9.41 -5.26 -8.92
C VAL A 132 9.29 -4.06 -7.99
N ARG A 133 9.94 -4.11 -6.81
CA ARG A 133 9.92 -3.00 -5.87
C ARG A 133 10.39 -1.70 -6.51
N ASN A 134 11.53 -1.73 -7.19
CA ASN A 134 12.11 -0.51 -7.78
C ASN A 134 11.23 0.04 -8.91
N SER A 135 10.73 -0.82 -9.80
CA SER A 135 9.82 -0.44 -10.88
C SER A 135 8.53 0.19 -10.36
N MET A 136 7.89 -0.42 -9.37
CA MET A 136 6.62 0.07 -8.84
C MET A 136 6.79 1.37 -8.05
N ARG A 137 7.86 1.51 -7.26
CA ARG A 137 8.18 2.75 -6.56
C ARG A 137 8.45 3.88 -7.52
N GLN A 138 9.21 3.63 -8.60
CA GLN A 138 9.45 4.63 -9.64
C GLN A 138 8.15 5.01 -10.36
N LYS A 139 7.32 4.05 -10.72
CA LYS A 139 6.05 4.29 -11.45
C LYS A 139 5.07 5.17 -10.67
N TYR A 140 5.01 4.99 -9.36
CA TYR A 140 4.05 5.69 -8.49
C TYR A 140 4.69 6.76 -7.59
N GLU A 141 5.96 7.10 -7.83
CA GLU A 141 6.71 8.13 -7.08
C GLU A 141 6.64 7.90 -5.55
N ILE A 142 6.76 6.63 -5.13
CA ILE A 142 6.73 6.22 -3.72
C ILE A 142 8.16 6.25 -3.17
N GLU A 143 8.39 7.03 -2.11
CA GLU A 143 9.67 7.13 -1.41
C GLU A 143 9.97 5.91 -0.51
#